data_02b348457b67c1b9357376492460b1c7
#
_entry.id   02b348457b67c1b9357376492460b1c7
#
_cell.length_a   1.000
_cell.length_b   1.000
_cell.length_c   1.000
_cell.angle_alpha   90.00
_cell.angle_beta   90.00
_cell.angle_gamma   90.00
#
_symmetry.space_group_name_H-M   'P 1'
#
loop_
_entity.id
_entity.type
_entity.pdbx_description
1 polymer ?
#
loop_
_entity_poly.entity_id
_entity_poly.type
_entity_poly.pdbx_seq_one_letter_code
_entity_poly.pdbx_strand_id
1 'polypeptide(L)'
;MHASPSAQCTERTIDDTTCPNLLGALELVGRRWTGGILAAAAHGARRHGEFRTMVGGISDRLLTQRLKELAAEGLIERTVMPTTPVQIRYSLTPDGQELLNALQPLVQWMARRSVPAGTAQTPAHHPG
;
A
#
# COMPACT_ATOMS: atom_id res chain seq x y z
N MET A 1 -16.48 -5.14 30.23
CA MET A 1 -16.14 -5.17 29.61
C MET A 1 -16.01 -5.27 28.91
N HIS A 2 -16.11 -5.03 28.93
CA HIS A 2 -16.04 -5.33 28.04
C HIS A 2 -15.23 -5.67 27.37
N ALA A 3 -15.35 -6.14 27.13
CA ALA A 3 -14.66 -6.78 26.08
C ALA A 3 -13.72 -5.86 25.38
N SER A 4 -12.79 -6.43 24.72
CA SER A 4 -11.87 -5.61 24.01
C SER A 4 -12.58 -4.90 22.86
N PRO A 5 -12.25 -3.65 22.62
CA PRO A 5 -12.89 -2.92 21.54
C PRO A 5 -12.71 -3.56 20.19
N SER A 6 -11.56 -4.17 19.93
CA SER A 6 -11.36 -4.75 18.63
C SER A 6 -12.22 -6.00 18.44
N ALA A 7 -12.44 -6.76 19.50
CA ALA A 7 -13.33 -7.89 19.39
C ALA A 7 -14.74 -7.41 19.08
N GLN A 8 -15.12 -6.32 19.69
CA GLN A 8 -16.43 -5.78 19.44
C GLN A 8 -16.59 -5.34 18.00
N CYS A 9 -15.56 -4.76 17.44
CA CYS A 9 -15.61 -4.32 16.06
C CYS A 9 -15.83 -5.51 15.13
N THR A 10 -15.14 -6.60 15.38
CA THR A 10 -15.26 -7.74 14.49
C THR A 10 -16.57 -8.49 14.65
N GLU A 11 -17.09 -8.48 15.85
CA GLU A 11 -18.27 -9.29 16.13
C GLU A 11 -19.57 -8.63 15.79
N ARG A 12 -19.55 -7.33 15.70
CA ARG A 12 -20.78 -6.64 15.59
C ARG A 12 -20.72 -5.57 14.60
N THR A 13 -21.58 -4.70 14.76
CA THR A 13 -21.64 -3.51 13.97
C THR A 13 -20.43 -2.67 14.23
N ILE A 14 -19.96 -2.04 13.23
CA ILE A 14 -18.90 -1.06 13.35
C ILE A 14 -19.47 0.14 14.08
N ASP A 15 -18.87 0.49 15.21
CA ASP A 15 -19.37 1.58 16.01
C ASP A 15 -18.81 2.92 15.57
N ASP A 16 -19.23 3.96 16.27
CA ASP A 16 -18.85 5.32 15.90
C ASP A 16 -17.36 5.58 15.98
N THR A 17 -16.66 4.86 16.85
CA THR A 17 -15.22 5.07 17.00
C THR A 17 -14.45 4.28 15.96
N THR A 18 -14.86 3.06 15.72
CA THR A 18 -14.15 2.15 14.83
C THR A 18 -14.44 2.41 13.38
N CYS A 19 -15.67 2.79 13.08
CA CYS A 19 -16.07 2.98 11.70
C CYS A 19 -15.23 4.03 10.97
N PRO A 20 -14.99 5.21 11.53
CA PRO A 20 -14.15 6.19 10.83
C PRO A 20 -12.73 5.68 10.59
N ASN A 21 -12.17 4.93 11.54
CA ASN A 21 -10.84 4.38 11.38
C ASN A 21 -10.81 3.33 10.28
N LEU A 22 -11.80 2.47 10.25
CA LEU A 22 -11.89 1.46 9.21
C LEU A 22 -12.07 2.10 7.84
N LEU A 23 -12.99 3.05 7.73
CA LEU A 23 -13.22 3.71 6.46
C LEU A 23 -11.99 4.48 6.01
N GLY A 24 -11.31 5.14 6.94
CA GLY A 24 -10.09 5.85 6.61
C GLY A 24 -9.01 4.92 6.11
N ALA A 25 -8.84 3.77 6.75
CA ALA A 25 -7.86 2.80 6.33
C ALA A 25 -8.19 2.25 4.96
N LEU A 26 -9.45 1.91 4.73
CA LEU A 26 -9.87 1.40 3.43
C LEU A 26 -9.68 2.44 2.34
N GLU A 27 -9.97 3.68 2.65
CA GLU A 27 -9.79 4.75 1.68
C GLU A 27 -8.32 4.94 1.33
N LEU A 28 -7.47 4.89 2.36
CA LEU A 28 -6.04 5.07 2.16
C LEU A 28 -5.45 3.97 1.29
N VAL A 29 -5.68 2.72 1.66
CA VAL A 29 -5.05 1.60 0.95
C VAL A 29 -5.81 1.20 -0.29
N GLY A 30 -7.07 1.63 -0.41
CA GLY A 30 -7.90 1.26 -1.53
C GLY A 30 -7.70 2.08 -2.77
N ARG A 31 -6.94 3.16 -2.69
CA ARG A 31 -6.66 3.95 -3.87
C ARG A 31 -5.83 3.13 -4.83
N ARG A 32 -6.22 3.21 -6.08
CA ARG A 32 -5.49 2.47 -7.09
C ARG A 32 -4.01 2.85 -7.06
N TRP A 33 -3.17 1.88 -7.14
CA TRP A 33 -1.71 2.00 -7.22
C TRP A 33 -1.01 2.25 -5.89
N THR A 34 -1.74 2.62 -4.83
CA THR A 34 -1.10 2.94 -3.55
C THR A 34 -0.29 1.77 -3.01
N GLY A 35 -0.90 0.59 -2.97
CA GLY A 35 -0.20 -0.59 -2.48
C GLY A 35 1.01 -0.94 -3.32
N GLY A 36 0.88 -0.82 -4.63
CA GLY A 36 1.99 -1.10 -5.53
C GLY A 36 3.17 -0.16 -5.33
N ILE A 37 2.88 1.11 -5.11
CA ILE A 37 3.93 2.09 -4.91
C ILE A 37 4.64 1.85 -3.58
N LEU A 38 3.89 1.56 -2.53
CA LEU A 38 4.49 1.26 -1.23
C LEU A 38 5.37 0.01 -1.32
N ALA A 39 4.89 -1.01 -2.01
CA ALA A 39 5.65 -2.23 -2.19
C ALA A 39 6.92 -1.97 -2.99
N ALA A 40 6.84 -1.15 -4.03
CA ALA A 40 8.01 -0.81 -4.81
C ALA A 40 9.06 -0.10 -3.95
N ALA A 41 8.61 0.82 -3.09
CA ALA A 41 9.53 1.50 -2.18
C ALA A 41 10.21 0.51 -1.24
N ALA A 42 9.45 -0.47 -0.74
CA ALA A 42 10.01 -1.48 0.13
C ALA A 42 11.04 -2.34 -0.60
N HIS A 43 10.87 -2.52 -1.90
CA HIS A 43 11.78 -3.31 -2.71
C HIS A 43 12.93 -2.49 -3.29
N GLY A 44 13.07 -1.26 -2.88
CA GLY A 44 14.26 -0.50 -3.21
C GLY A 44 14.08 0.62 -4.23
N ALA A 45 12.87 0.85 -4.72
CA ALA A 45 12.66 1.96 -5.62
C ALA A 45 12.91 3.27 -4.89
N ARG A 46 13.64 4.17 -5.51
CA ARG A 46 13.96 5.47 -4.91
C ARG A 46 13.68 6.62 -5.85
N ARG A 47 13.68 6.39 -7.14
CA ARG A 47 13.46 7.43 -8.13
C ARG A 47 12.18 7.18 -8.88
N HIS A 48 11.61 8.26 -9.41
CA HIS A 48 10.35 8.19 -10.14
C HIS A 48 10.37 7.09 -11.20
N GLY A 49 11.44 7.02 -11.99
CA GLY A 49 11.54 6.02 -13.05
C GLY A 49 11.56 4.60 -12.53
N GLU A 50 12.17 4.39 -11.36
CA GLU A 50 12.21 3.06 -10.76
C GLU A 50 10.82 2.63 -10.31
N PHE A 51 10.09 3.55 -9.69
CA PHE A 51 8.71 3.26 -9.30
C PHE A 51 7.87 2.93 -10.52
N ARG A 52 8.05 3.71 -11.58
CA ARG A 52 7.28 3.49 -12.80
C ARG A 52 7.53 2.12 -13.37
N THR A 53 8.78 1.70 -13.40
CA THR A 53 9.15 0.38 -13.92
C THR A 53 8.59 -0.74 -13.05
N MET A 54 8.75 -0.60 -11.74
CA MET A 54 8.33 -1.66 -10.82
C MET A 54 6.82 -1.79 -10.72
N VAL A 55 6.12 -0.66 -10.70
CA VAL A 55 4.67 -0.71 -10.61
C VAL A 55 4.05 -1.17 -11.94
N GLY A 56 4.56 -0.62 -13.03
CA GLY A 56 4.08 -1.01 -14.36
C GLY A 56 2.69 -0.48 -14.68
N GLY A 57 2.54 0.12 -15.83
CA GLY A 57 1.23 0.54 -16.29
C GLY A 57 0.69 1.83 -15.73
N ILE A 58 1.39 2.45 -14.81
CA ILE A 58 0.94 3.72 -14.24
C ILE A 58 1.49 4.87 -15.08
N SER A 59 0.68 5.91 -15.27
CA SER A 59 1.17 7.09 -16.00
C SER A 59 2.07 7.92 -15.10
N ASP A 60 2.96 8.69 -15.73
CA ASP A 60 3.86 9.57 -14.98
C ASP A 60 3.08 10.54 -14.10
N ARG A 61 2.01 11.09 -14.64
CA ARG A 61 1.22 12.06 -13.91
C ARG A 61 0.58 11.46 -12.70
N LEU A 62 0.00 10.28 -12.85
CA LEU A 62 -0.67 9.61 -11.75
C LEU A 62 0.34 9.17 -10.69
N LEU A 63 1.49 8.66 -11.14
CA LEU A 63 2.54 8.28 -10.21
C LEU A 63 3.00 9.47 -9.38
N THR A 64 3.23 10.60 -10.03
CA THR A 64 3.64 11.82 -9.33
C THR A 64 2.59 12.22 -8.30
N GLN A 65 1.32 12.14 -8.67
CA GLN A 65 0.24 12.51 -7.77
C GLN A 65 0.18 11.56 -6.57
N ARG A 66 0.30 10.26 -6.81
CA ARG A 66 0.26 9.29 -5.72
C ARG A 66 1.46 9.43 -4.79
N LEU A 67 2.64 9.70 -5.34
CA LEU A 67 3.81 9.92 -4.51
C LEU A 67 3.64 11.14 -3.62
N LYS A 68 3.05 12.20 -4.16
CA LYS A 68 2.76 13.39 -3.36
C LYS A 68 1.79 13.09 -2.24
N GLU A 69 0.75 12.34 -2.54
CA GLU A 69 -0.25 11.99 -1.53
C GLU A 69 0.37 11.15 -0.43
N LEU A 70 1.21 10.19 -0.80
CA LEU A 70 1.85 9.33 0.18
C LEU A 70 2.84 10.11 1.03
N ALA A 71 3.53 11.07 0.44
CA ALA A 71 4.42 11.94 1.20
C ALA A 71 3.64 12.79 2.19
N ALA A 72 2.49 13.30 1.76
CA ALA A 72 1.64 14.09 2.65
C ALA A 72 1.10 13.27 3.81
N GLU A 73 0.87 11.98 3.57
CA GLU A 73 0.42 11.08 4.63
C GLU A 73 1.55 10.60 5.54
N GLY A 74 2.79 10.95 5.21
CA GLY A 74 3.91 10.52 6.02
C GLY A 74 4.35 9.08 5.79
N LEU A 75 3.91 8.47 4.71
CA LEU A 75 4.25 7.08 4.40
C LEU A 75 5.49 6.97 3.52
N ILE A 76 5.77 8.02 2.78
CA ILE A 76 6.95 8.11 1.93
C ILE A 76 7.61 9.45 2.20
N GLU A 77 8.91 9.46 2.24
CA GLU A 77 9.67 10.68 2.44
C GLU A 77 10.26 11.12 1.10
N ARG A 78 10.06 12.38 0.77
CA ARG A 78 10.61 12.96 -0.45
C ARG A 78 11.83 13.77 -0.12
N THR A 79 12.95 13.48 -0.76
CA THR A 79 14.20 14.16 -0.52
C THR A 79 14.70 14.76 -1.82
N VAL A 80 15.07 16.03 -1.78
CA VAL A 80 15.66 16.70 -2.93
C VAL A 80 17.17 16.63 -2.78
N MET A 81 17.82 16.02 -3.75
CA MET A 81 19.27 15.89 -3.77
C MET A 81 19.83 17.07 -4.55
N PRO A 82 20.69 17.87 -3.92
CA PRO A 82 21.22 19.08 -4.58
C PRO A 82 22.34 18.75 -5.54
N THR A 83 22.03 17.96 -6.53
CA THR A 83 22.99 17.59 -7.57
C THR A 83 22.67 18.36 -8.84
N THR A 84 23.51 18.19 -9.86
CA THR A 84 23.29 18.84 -11.15
C THR A 84 23.17 17.76 -12.20
N PRO A 85 21.97 17.52 -12.72
CA PRO A 85 20.70 18.16 -12.37
C PRO A 85 20.20 17.72 -11.00
N VAL A 86 19.28 18.49 -10.44
CA VAL A 86 18.65 18.17 -9.18
C VAL A 86 17.92 16.84 -9.30
N GLN A 87 18.06 15.99 -8.28
CA GLN A 87 17.39 14.71 -8.24
C GLN A 87 16.42 14.68 -7.08
N ILE A 88 15.31 13.99 -7.30
CA ILE A 88 14.32 13.80 -6.24
C ILE A 88 14.29 12.32 -5.92
N ARG A 89 14.39 12.00 -4.65
CA ARG A 89 14.35 10.62 -4.17
C ARG A 89 13.20 10.43 -3.21
N TYR A 90 12.69 9.23 -3.21
CA TYR A 90 11.59 8.85 -2.33
C TYR A 90 12.01 7.61 -1.57
N SER A 91 11.64 7.56 -0.30
CA SER A 91 11.94 6.38 0.51
C SER A 91 10.77 6.10 1.45
N LEU A 92 10.61 4.83 1.76
CA LEU A 92 9.55 4.40 2.67
C LEU A 92 9.91 4.86 4.07
N THR A 93 8.95 5.50 4.74
CA THR A 93 9.15 5.91 6.13
C THR A 93 8.90 4.72 7.06
N PRO A 94 9.33 4.83 8.33
CA PRO A 94 8.95 3.78 9.29
C PRO A 94 7.45 3.57 9.37
N ASP A 95 6.69 4.66 9.25
CA ASP A 95 5.24 4.56 9.28
C ASP A 95 4.71 3.83 8.04
N GLY A 96 5.33 4.08 6.89
CA GLY A 96 4.98 3.35 5.68
C GLY A 96 5.30 1.87 5.79
N GLN A 97 6.41 1.55 6.43
CA GLN A 97 6.76 0.15 6.66
C GLN A 97 5.76 -0.51 7.60
N GLU A 98 5.32 0.23 8.63
CA GLU A 98 4.30 -0.28 9.53
C GLU A 98 3.01 -0.59 8.80
N LEU A 99 2.63 0.28 7.89
CA LEU A 99 1.42 0.04 7.10
C LEU A 99 1.55 -1.23 6.27
N LEU A 100 2.69 -1.40 5.61
CA LEU A 100 2.91 -2.62 4.83
C LEU A 100 2.86 -3.85 5.71
N ASN A 101 3.46 -3.79 6.89
CA ASN A 101 3.41 -4.90 7.82
C ASN A 101 1.98 -5.21 8.24
N ALA A 102 1.19 -4.18 8.45
CA ALA A 102 -0.22 -4.35 8.83
C ALA A 102 -1.04 -4.95 7.71
N LEU A 103 -0.63 -4.76 6.47
CA LEU A 103 -1.34 -5.30 5.32
C LEU A 103 -1.00 -6.75 5.04
N GLN A 104 0.07 -7.29 5.63
CA GLN A 104 0.49 -8.66 5.35
C GLN A 104 -0.60 -9.70 5.61
N PRO A 105 -1.28 -9.66 6.75
CA PRO A 105 -2.36 -10.64 6.95
C PRO A 105 -3.43 -10.58 5.87
N LEU A 106 -3.75 -9.39 5.41
CA LEU A 106 -4.72 -9.24 4.34
C LEU A 106 -4.20 -9.84 3.03
N VAL A 107 -2.92 -9.58 2.73
CA VAL A 107 -2.30 -10.13 1.53
C VAL A 107 -2.32 -11.66 1.59
N GLN A 108 -1.98 -12.22 2.74
CA GLN A 108 -1.98 -13.66 2.92
C GLN A 108 -3.38 -14.25 2.78
N TRP A 109 -4.36 -13.55 3.33
CA TRP A 109 -5.74 -13.98 3.21
C TRP A 109 -6.16 -14.01 1.74
N MET A 110 -5.81 -12.98 0.99
CA MET A 110 -6.13 -12.92 -0.42
C MET A 110 -5.43 -14.03 -1.20
N ALA A 111 -4.19 -14.32 -0.85
CA ALA A 111 -3.44 -15.36 -1.52
C ALA A 111 -4.11 -16.73 -1.32
N ARG A 112 -4.60 -16.99 -0.11
CA ARG A 112 -5.28 -18.24 0.16
C ARG A 112 -6.58 -18.36 -0.63
N ARG A 113 -7.28 -17.24 -0.78
CA ARG A 113 -8.53 -17.26 -1.52
C ARG A 113 -8.35 -17.36 -3.01
N SER A 114 -7.32 -16.72 -3.52
CA SER A 114 -7.15 -16.66 -4.96
C SER A 114 -6.49 -17.90 -5.53
N VAL A 115 -5.94 -18.76 -4.70
CA VAL A 115 -5.41 -20.00 -5.20
C VAL A 115 -6.58 -20.93 -5.46
N PRO A 116 -6.84 -21.26 -6.71
CA PRO A 116 -7.95 -22.18 -6.98
C PRO A 116 -7.66 -23.52 -6.37
N ALA A 117 -8.66 -24.11 -5.86
CA ALA A 117 -8.50 -25.42 -5.32
C ALA A 117 -8.02 -26.32 -6.42
N GLY A 118 -6.77 -26.63 -6.39
CA GLY A 118 -6.20 -27.49 -7.40
C GLY A 118 -5.74 -26.79 -8.65
N THR A 119 -5.68 -25.50 -8.69
CA THR A 119 -5.16 -24.89 -9.86
C THR A 119 -4.12 -23.89 -9.65
N ALA A 120 -4.16 -23.57 -9.91
CA ALA A 120 -3.34 -22.72 -9.85
C ALA A 120 -2.89 -21.91 -10.45
N GLN A 121 -3.61 -21.80 -10.77
CA GLN A 121 -3.02 -21.18 -11.01
C GLN A 121 -2.51 -20.74 -11.49
N THR A 122 -2.94 -20.92 -11.81
CA THR A 122 -2.35 -20.44 -12.05
C THR A 122 -1.98 -19.85 -12.59
N PRO A 123 -2.12 -20.04 -12.83
CA PRO A 123 -1.61 -19.34 -13.14
C PRO A 123 -1.48 -18.63 -13.58
N ALA A 124 -1.86 -18.70 -13.71
CA ALA A 124 -1.47 -18.12 -13.76
C ALA A 124 -1.54 -17.51 -14.19
N HIS A 125 -2.05 -17.51 -14.25
CA HIS A 125 -1.99 -16.99 -14.16
C HIS A 125 -2.16 -16.64 -14.50
N HIS A 126 -2.72 -16.70 -14.82
CA HIS A 126 -2.68 -16.32 -14.65
C HIS A 126 -2.64 -16.10 -15.00
N PRO A 127 -3.05 -16.39 -15.64
CA PRO A 127 -2.90 -16.16 -15.53
C PRO A 127 -2.81 -15.86 -15.44
N GLY A 128 -3.30 -16.22 -15.76
CA GLY A 128 -2.80 -16.10 -15.13
C GLY A 128 -2.61 -15.85 -14.99
#